data_a399cef5eff4b353076780d617a8cfc6
#
_entry.id   a399cef5eff4b353076780d617a8cfc6
#
_cell.length_a   1.000
_cell.length_b   1.000
_cell.length_c   1.000
_cell.angle_alpha   90.00
_cell.angle_beta   90.00
_cell.angle_gamma   90.00
#
_symmetry.space_group_name_H-M   'P 1'
#
loop_
_entity.id
_entity.type
_entity.pdbx_description
1 polymer ?
#
loop_
_entity_poly.entity_id
_entity_poly.type
_entity_poly.pdbx_seq_one_letter_code
_entity_poly.pdbx_strand_id
1 'polypeptide(L)'
;MIIIKSDPEVDLMRQAGRITAGARTVARQMVEPGVTTRQINREVHKFITKSGASPCFMTDGGFPTAACISVNDEIIHGVPGDRVLHEGDIVSVDVGARYRGFNGDCAGTFPCGKCSDEALRLIRVTRQSFFEGIQFARVGYRISDIGHAVQEYAESYGYSLVREYVGHGVGAGLHEAPEIPNYGKPGHGPRLQKNMTIAVEPMVNVGGYEVRVLDNGWTVVTADGSLSAHYENSLLVTDGEPEILTFADDI
;
A
#
# COMPACT_ATOMS: atom_id res chain seq x y z
N MET A 1 -9.83 5.44 18.91
CA MET A 1 -10.58 6.69 18.61
C MET A 1 -10.07 7.19 17.28
N ILE A 2 -10.96 7.63 16.37
CA ILE A 2 -10.58 8.22 15.07
C ILE A 2 -10.04 9.63 15.32
N ILE A 3 -8.88 9.96 14.74
CA ILE A 3 -8.19 11.24 14.93
C ILE A 3 -8.42 12.10 13.68
N ILE A 4 -9.02 13.28 13.87
CA ILE A 4 -9.18 14.28 12.82
C ILE A 4 -7.98 15.23 12.90
N LYS A 5 -7.25 15.38 11.80
CA LYS A 5 -6.04 16.19 11.74
C LYS A 5 -6.39 17.67 11.65
N SER A 6 -5.64 18.50 12.37
CA SER A 6 -5.66 19.96 12.16
C SER A 6 -4.96 20.33 10.83
N ASP A 7 -5.22 21.51 10.29
CA ASP A 7 -4.61 21.93 9.04
C ASP A 7 -3.06 21.93 9.07
N PRO A 8 -2.38 22.35 10.16
CA PRO A 8 -0.94 22.19 10.26
C PRO A 8 -0.47 20.75 10.26
N GLU A 9 -1.21 19.81 10.85
CA GLU A 9 -0.90 18.38 10.81
C GLU A 9 -1.09 17.80 9.41
N VAL A 10 -2.13 18.23 8.69
CA VAL A 10 -2.33 17.87 7.28
C VAL A 10 -1.14 18.33 6.42
N ASP A 11 -0.59 19.50 6.67
CA ASP A 11 0.60 19.98 5.94
C ASP A 11 1.85 19.11 6.23
N LEU A 12 1.98 18.59 7.44
CA LEU A 12 3.04 17.61 7.77
C LEU A 12 2.79 16.26 7.09
N MET A 13 1.53 15.80 7.04
CA MET A 13 1.14 14.60 6.29
C MET A 13 1.47 14.72 4.80
N ARG A 14 1.23 15.88 4.19
CA ARG A 14 1.62 16.14 2.79
C ARG A 14 3.13 16.05 2.58
N GLN A 15 3.92 16.52 3.54
CA GLN A 15 5.39 16.44 3.47
C GLN A 15 5.88 15.01 3.63
N ALA A 16 5.37 14.27 4.63
CA ALA A 16 5.66 12.85 4.81
C ALA A 16 5.26 12.06 3.56
N GLY A 17 4.07 12.29 3.02
CA GLY A 17 3.54 11.64 1.83
C GLY A 17 4.42 11.83 0.60
N ARG A 18 4.92 13.05 0.35
CA ARG A 18 5.87 13.29 -0.76
C ARG A 18 7.17 12.53 -0.62
N ILE A 19 7.71 12.43 0.59
CA ILE A 19 8.92 11.64 0.85
C ILE A 19 8.65 10.16 0.60
N THR A 20 7.53 9.66 1.09
CA THR A 20 7.11 8.26 0.91
C THR A 20 6.93 7.92 -0.57
N ALA A 21 6.22 8.75 -1.33
CA ALA A 21 6.06 8.60 -2.78
C ALA A 21 7.41 8.58 -3.52
N GLY A 22 8.33 9.49 -3.16
CA GLY A 22 9.69 9.50 -3.70
C GLY A 22 10.47 8.22 -3.38
N ALA A 23 10.30 7.65 -2.20
CA ALA A 23 10.93 6.38 -1.82
C ALA A 23 10.39 5.21 -2.65
N ARG A 24 9.06 5.16 -2.92
CA ARG A 24 8.45 4.18 -3.82
C ARG A 24 8.98 4.32 -5.25
N THR A 25 9.12 5.55 -5.74
CA THR A 25 9.71 5.82 -7.07
C THR A 25 11.15 5.30 -7.17
N VAL A 26 11.98 5.52 -6.14
CA VAL A 26 13.35 4.97 -6.09
C VAL A 26 13.32 3.45 -6.14
N ALA A 27 12.44 2.81 -5.38
CA ALA A 27 12.31 1.35 -5.39
C ALA A 27 11.90 0.83 -6.78
N ARG A 28 10.87 1.44 -7.41
CA ARG A 28 10.42 1.09 -8.75
C ARG A 28 11.56 1.11 -9.77
N GLN A 29 12.39 2.16 -9.76
CA GLN A 29 13.51 2.32 -10.70
C GLN A 29 14.56 1.22 -10.57
N MET A 30 14.56 0.48 -9.47
CA MET A 30 15.48 -0.62 -9.20
C MET A 30 14.87 -2.01 -9.45
N VAL A 31 13.58 -2.10 -9.78
CA VAL A 31 12.93 -3.39 -10.09
C VAL A 31 13.38 -3.83 -11.48
N GLU A 32 14.51 -4.54 -11.51
CA GLU A 32 15.13 -5.07 -12.73
C GLU A 32 15.69 -6.48 -12.47
N PRO A 33 15.74 -7.37 -13.49
CA PRO A 33 16.36 -8.67 -13.36
C PRO A 33 17.82 -8.57 -12.88
N GLY A 34 18.20 -9.40 -11.92
CA GLY A 34 19.54 -9.45 -11.34
C GLY A 34 19.73 -8.57 -10.10
N VAL A 35 18.80 -7.67 -9.78
CA VAL A 35 18.83 -6.88 -8.55
C VAL A 35 18.30 -7.72 -7.39
N THR A 36 18.89 -7.59 -6.19
CA THR A 36 18.36 -8.24 -4.99
C THR A 36 17.38 -7.32 -4.25
N THR A 37 16.41 -7.92 -3.53
CA THR A 37 15.47 -7.16 -2.69
C THR A 37 16.22 -6.35 -1.62
N ARG A 38 17.35 -6.84 -1.11
CA ARG A 38 18.25 -6.10 -0.20
C ARG A 38 18.81 -4.81 -0.82
N GLN A 39 19.16 -4.83 -2.10
CA GLN A 39 19.68 -3.65 -2.81
C GLN A 39 18.60 -2.58 -2.92
N ILE A 40 17.38 -2.96 -3.27
CA ILE A 40 16.24 -2.03 -3.32
C ILE A 40 16.00 -1.40 -1.95
N ASN A 41 15.87 -2.21 -0.90
CA ASN A 41 15.69 -1.73 0.47
C ASN A 41 16.77 -0.74 0.92
N ARG A 42 18.04 -1.00 0.55
CA ARG A 42 19.15 -0.12 0.90
C ARG A 42 19.00 1.28 0.29
N GLU A 43 18.61 1.38 -0.97
CA GLU A 43 18.46 2.68 -1.64
C GLU A 43 17.17 3.40 -1.15
N VAL A 44 16.10 2.68 -0.84
CA VAL A 44 14.91 3.22 -0.16
C VAL A 44 15.29 3.83 1.19
N HIS A 45 15.99 3.08 2.04
CA HIS A 45 16.46 3.56 3.34
C HIS A 45 17.31 4.84 3.20
N LYS A 46 18.26 4.82 2.27
CA LYS A 46 19.14 5.96 1.98
C LYS A 46 18.36 7.18 1.49
N PHE A 47 17.35 7.00 0.64
CA PHE A 47 16.51 8.09 0.15
C PHE A 47 15.71 8.72 1.30
N ILE A 48 15.02 7.91 2.11
CA ILE A 48 14.23 8.40 3.25
C ILE A 48 15.09 9.18 4.23
N THR A 49 16.25 8.62 4.61
CA THR A 49 17.15 9.28 5.57
C THR A 49 17.78 10.57 5.03
N LYS A 50 18.15 10.61 3.76
CA LYS A 50 18.63 11.83 3.11
C LYS A 50 17.56 12.92 2.98
N SER A 51 16.29 12.54 2.94
CA SER A 51 15.15 13.46 2.93
C SER A 51 14.82 14.03 4.33
N GLY A 52 15.61 13.70 5.35
CA GLY A 52 15.39 14.13 6.73
C GLY A 52 14.22 13.42 7.43
N ALA A 53 13.84 12.26 6.94
CA ALA A 53 12.81 11.40 7.50
C ALA A 53 13.40 10.10 8.06
N SER A 54 12.59 9.31 8.76
CA SER A 54 12.95 7.96 9.19
C SER A 54 12.03 6.92 8.56
N PRO A 55 12.54 5.69 8.26
CA PRO A 55 11.68 4.60 7.80
C PRO A 55 10.74 4.15 8.92
N CYS A 56 9.44 4.43 8.79
CA CYS A 56 8.49 4.22 9.88
C CYS A 56 8.22 2.74 10.17
N PHE A 57 8.36 1.86 9.20
CA PHE A 57 8.23 0.41 9.43
C PHE A 57 9.24 -0.11 10.44
N MET A 58 10.46 0.42 10.43
CA MET A 58 11.50 0.06 11.42
C MET A 58 11.26 0.70 12.78
N THR A 59 10.80 1.94 12.81
CA THR A 59 10.69 2.72 14.07
C THR A 59 9.37 2.50 14.78
N ASP A 60 8.27 2.45 14.06
CA ASP A 60 6.91 2.37 14.59
C ASP A 60 6.30 0.97 14.44
N GLY A 61 6.60 0.28 13.34
CA GLY A 61 6.06 -1.04 13.04
C GLY A 61 6.87 -2.23 13.58
N GLY A 62 8.12 -2.01 14.00
CA GLY A 62 9.02 -3.09 14.44
C GLY A 62 9.46 -4.04 13.32
N PHE A 63 9.20 -3.68 12.05
CA PHE A 63 9.66 -4.43 10.89
C PHE A 63 11.18 -4.31 10.71
N PRO A 64 11.88 -5.36 10.27
CA PRO A 64 13.36 -5.35 10.31
C PRO A 64 14.01 -4.46 9.25
N THR A 65 13.26 -3.94 8.27
CA THR A 65 13.79 -3.22 7.11
C THR A 65 12.97 -1.96 6.78
N ALA A 66 13.52 -1.08 5.93
CA ALA A 66 12.91 0.21 5.58
C ALA A 66 11.72 0.07 4.61
N ALA A 67 11.65 -1.04 3.88
CA ALA A 67 10.58 -1.36 2.96
C ALA A 67 10.18 -2.82 3.10
N CYS A 68 8.92 -3.14 2.82
CA CYS A 68 8.48 -4.49 2.51
C CYS A 68 8.63 -4.72 1.00
N ILE A 69 9.20 -5.86 0.59
CA ILE A 69 9.37 -6.22 -0.82
C ILE A 69 8.87 -7.63 -1.01
N SER A 70 7.70 -7.75 -1.59
CA SER A 70 6.96 -8.99 -1.76
C SER A 70 6.95 -9.40 -3.24
N VAL A 71 7.31 -10.63 -3.55
CA VAL A 71 7.53 -11.09 -4.94
C VAL A 71 6.56 -12.21 -5.29
N ASN A 72 5.80 -12.06 -6.38
CA ASN A 72 4.88 -13.04 -6.96
C ASN A 72 3.70 -13.41 -6.05
N ASP A 73 3.77 -14.56 -5.36
CA ASP A 73 2.77 -15.05 -4.42
C ASP A 73 2.87 -14.43 -3.02
N GLU A 74 3.94 -13.68 -2.75
CA GLU A 74 4.03 -12.86 -1.56
C GLU A 74 3.12 -11.65 -1.69
N ILE A 75 2.18 -11.50 -0.76
CA ILE A 75 1.15 -10.45 -0.77
C ILE A 75 1.74 -9.16 -0.20
N ILE A 76 2.16 -9.23 1.07
CA ILE A 76 2.69 -8.11 1.86
C ILE A 76 3.78 -8.59 2.82
N HIS A 77 4.48 -7.66 3.44
CA HIS A 77 5.48 -7.89 4.48
C HIS A 77 6.63 -8.80 4.04
N GLY A 78 6.92 -8.87 2.75
CA GLY A 78 8.12 -9.55 2.26
C GLY A 78 9.38 -8.91 2.84
N VAL A 79 10.20 -9.71 3.55
CA VAL A 79 11.42 -9.20 4.18
C VAL A 79 12.57 -9.17 3.17
N PRO A 80 13.10 -7.98 2.82
CA PRO A 80 14.22 -7.85 1.90
C PRO A 80 15.46 -8.67 2.31
N GLY A 81 15.98 -9.43 1.36
CA GLY A 81 17.11 -10.32 1.55
C GLY A 81 17.95 -10.52 0.28
N ASP A 82 18.62 -11.65 0.18
CA ASP A 82 19.49 -12.00 -0.95
C ASP A 82 18.70 -12.59 -2.14
N ARG A 83 17.37 -12.56 -2.10
CA ARG A 83 16.51 -12.96 -3.23
C ARG A 83 16.82 -12.07 -4.42
N VAL A 84 17.27 -12.68 -5.51
CA VAL A 84 17.53 -12.02 -6.80
C VAL A 84 16.22 -11.98 -7.58
N LEU A 85 15.89 -10.81 -8.14
CA LEU A 85 14.74 -10.66 -9.04
C LEU A 85 15.06 -11.26 -10.41
N HIS A 86 14.06 -11.89 -11.02
CA HIS A 86 14.14 -12.52 -12.32
C HIS A 86 13.15 -11.86 -13.30
N GLU A 87 13.44 -11.99 -14.58
CA GLU A 87 12.50 -11.60 -15.63
C GLU A 87 11.17 -12.36 -15.47
N GLY A 88 10.08 -11.63 -15.46
CA GLY A 88 8.73 -12.19 -15.26
C GLY A 88 8.20 -12.06 -13.84
N ASP A 89 9.05 -11.74 -12.85
CA ASP A 89 8.57 -11.45 -11.50
C ASP A 89 7.68 -10.20 -11.48
N ILE A 90 6.70 -10.19 -10.58
CA ILE A 90 6.01 -8.98 -10.14
C ILE A 90 6.41 -8.66 -8.72
N VAL A 91 6.69 -7.41 -8.43
CA VAL A 91 7.30 -7.00 -7.16
C VAL A 91 6.46 -5.92 -6.52
N SER A 92 5.79 -6.24 -5.44
CA SER A 92 5.09 -5.29 -4.58
C SER A 92 6.10 -4.65 -3.63
N VAL A 93 6.25 -3.35 -3.74
CA VAL A 93 7.10 -2.57 -2.83
C VAL A 93 6.20 -1.66 -2.02
N ASP A 94 6.30 -1.81 -0.71
CA ASP A 94 5.57 -1.03 0.27
C ASP A 94 6.57 -0.27 1.14
N VAL A 95 6.35 1.03 1.30
CA VAL A 95 7.27 1.97 1.93
C VAL A 95 6.54 2.97 2.81
N GLY A 96 7.09 3.21 3.99
CA GLY A 96 6.61 4.21 4.90
C GLY A 96 7.71 5.16 5.37
N ALA A 97 7.41 6.46 5.42
CA ALA A 97 8.33 7.48 5.90
C ALA A 97 7.70 8.36 6.98
N ARG A 98 8.42 8.52 8.11
CA ARG A 98 8.04 9.41 9.20
C ARG A 98 8.81 10.72 9.10
N TYR A 99 8.08 11.82 8.96
CA TYR A 99 8.66 13.16 8.89
C TYR A 99 8.03 14.07 9.93
N ARG A 100 8.83 14.65 10.81
CA ARG A 100 8.38 15.57 11.90
C ARG A 100 7.20 15.05 12.72
N GLY A 101 7.20 13.73 12.98
CA GLY A 101 6.20 13.09 13.84
C GLY A 101 4.97 12.53 13.09
N PHE A 102 4.87 12.68 11.77
CA PHE A 102 3.77 12.16 10.96
C PHE A 102 4.28 11.16 9.91
N ASN A 103 3.45 10.16 9.60
CA ASN A 103 3.77 9.08 8.69
C ASN A 103 3.06 9.26 7.34
N GLY A 104 3.72 8.89 6.28
CA GLY A 104 3.11 8.57 5.00
C GLY A 104 3.33 7.08 4.73
N ASP A 105 2.39 6.46 4.03
CA ASP A 105 2.38 5.04 3.68
C ASP A 105 1.90 4.83 2.27
N CYS A 106 2.61 4.03 1.48
CA CYS A 106 2.19 3.69 0.12
C CYS A 106 2.88 2.46 -0.45
N ALA A 107 2.14 1.73 -1.27
CA ALA A 107 2.65 0.57 -1.99
C ALA A 107 2.34 0.63 -3.49
N GLY A 108 3.09 -0.17 -4.24
CA GLY A 108 2.83 -0.41 -5.65
C GLY A 108 3.48 -1.70 -6.12
N THR A 109 2.85 -2.37 -7.08
CA THR A 109 3.39 -3.58 -7.71
C THR A 109 3.94 -3.25 -9.08
N PHE A 110 5.19 -3.65 -9.33
CA PHE A 110 5.95 -3.33 -10.53
C PHE A 110 6.39 -4.60 -11.26
N PRO A 111 6.33 -4.61 -12.61
CA PRO A 111 6.85 -5.73 -13.38
C PRO A 111 8.38 -5.69 -13.42
N CYS A 112 9.01 -6.85 -13.26
CA CYS A 112 10.44 -7.05 -13.41
C CYS A 112 10.74 -7.62 -14.80
N GLY A 113 11.22 -6.78 -15.72
CA GLY A 113 11.42 -7.16 -17.11
C GLY A 113 10.09 -7.47 -17.82
N LYS A 114 10.10 -8.49 -18.69
CA LYS A 114 8.91 -8.90 -19.45
C LYS A 114 8.08 -9.89 -18.66
N CYS A 115 6.92 -9.45 -18.18
CA CYS A 115 5.95 -10.27 -17.45
C CYS A 115 4.85 -10.83 -18.37
N SER A 116 4.10 -11.81 -17.87
CA SER A 116 2.93 -12.37 -18.56
C SER A 116 1.79 -11.34 -18.64
N ASP A 117 0.89 -11.54 -19.61
CA ASP A 117 -0.31 -10.70 -19.74
C ASP A 117 -1.22 -10.79 -18.49
N GLU A 118 -1.28 -11.96 -17.84
CA GLU A 118 -2.01 -12.16 -16.59
C GLU A 118 -1.43 -11.32 -15.46
N ALA A 119 -0.11 -11.35 -15.27
CA ALA A 119 0.59 -10.54 -14.26
C ALA A 119 0.37 -9.04 -14.49
N LEU A 120 0.53 -8.57 -15.73
CA LEU A 120 0.29 -7.18 -16.08
C LEU A 120 -1.19 -6.76 -15.92
N ARG A 121 -2.13 -7.69 -16.19
CA ARG A 121 -3.56 -7.45 -15.95
C ARG A 121 -3.84 -7.35 -14.46
N LEU A 122 -3.28 -8.23 -13.63
CA LEU A 122 -3.44 -8.19 -12.19
C LEU A 122 -2.97 -6.84 -11.63
N ILE A 123 -1.77 -6.39 -11.99
CA ILE A 123 -1.22 -5.09 -11.56
C ILE A 123 -2.19 -3.95 -11.93
N ARG A 124 -2.67 -3.90 -13.17
CA ARG A 124 -3.60 -2.85 -13.63
C ARG A 124 -4.94 -2.89 -12.89
N VAL A 125 -5.50 -4.08 -12.69
CA VAL A 125 -6.79 -4.23 -12.00
C VAL A 125 -6.65 -3.85 -10.52
N THR A 126 -5.58 -4.26 -9.85
CA THR A 126 -5.30 -3.89 -8.45
C THR A 126 -5.18 -2.38 -8.31
N ARG A 127 -4.40 -1.73 -9.16
CA ARG A 127 -4.28 -0.28 -9.17
C ARG A 127 -5.62 0.41 -9.44
N GLN A 128 -6.37 -0.03 -10.45
CA GLN A 128 -7.64 0.60 -10.79
C GLN A 128 -8.70 0.39 -9.70
N SER A 129 -8.72 -0.75 -9.02
CA SER A 129 -9.65 -0.99 -7.91
C SER A 129 -9.49 0.04 -6.79
N PHE A 130 -8.26 0.47 -6.52
CA PHE A 130 -7.99 1.58 -5.60
C PHE A 130 -8.70 2.87 -6.08
N PHE A 131 -8.53 3.24 -7.37
CA PHE A 131 -9.15 4.46 -7.89
C PHE A 131 -10.67 4.40 -7.92
N GLU A 132 -11.27 3.22 -8.12
CA GLU A 132 -12.71 3.04 -7.96
C GLU A 132 -13.15 3.23 -6.50
N GLY A 133 -12.39 2.68 -5.56
CA GLY A 133 -12.69 2.81 -4.14
C GLY A 133 -12.60 4.25 -3.64
N ILE A 134 -11.54 4.97 -3.98
CA ILE A 134 -11.28 6.30 -3.43
C ILE A 134 -12.28 7.37 -3.90
N GLN A 135 -13.07 7.12 -4.94
CA GLN A 135 -14.18 8.01 -5.31
C GLN A 135 -15.16 8.20 -4.16
N PHE A 136 -15.22 7.25 -3.24
CA PHE A 136 -16.05 7.28 -2.03
C PHE A 136 -15.29 7.81 -0.79
N ALA A 137 -13.99 8.10 -0.88
CA ALA A 137 -13.16 8.57 0.24
C ALA A 137 -13.38 10.07 0.53
N ARG A 138 -14.63 10.52 0.69
CA ARG A 138 -15.03 11.91 0.91
C ARG A 138 -16.18 12.04 1.90
N VAL A 139 -16.39 13.23 2.40
CA VAL A 139 -17.50 13.54 3.32
C VAL A 139 -18.84 13.12 2.71
N GLY A 140 -19.71 12.54 3.54
CA GLY A 140 -21.03 12.02 3.14
C GLY A 140 -21.08 10.51 2.98
N TYR A 141 -19.95 9.86 2.73
CA TYR A 141 -19.83 8.41 2.61
C TYR A 141 -19.37 7.75 3.92
N ARG A 142 -19.31 6.44 3.90
CA ARG A 142 -18.81 5.60 4.98
C ARG A 142 -17.62 4.76 4.52
N ILE A 143 -16.86 4.25 5.47
CA ILE A 143 -15.67 3.46 5.18
C ILE A 143 -15.98 2.27 4.27
N SER A 144 -17.08 1.56 4.52
CA SER A 144 -17.45 0.38 3.71
C SER A 144 -17.85 0.71 2.26
N ASP A 145 -18.15 1.97 1.95
CA ASP A 145 -18.43 2.37 0.56
C ASP A 145 -17.15 2.29 -0.29
N ILE A 146 -16.00 2.61 0.32
CA ILE A 146 -14.67 2.45 -0.31
C ILE A 146 -14.41 0.97 -0.61
N GLY A 147 -14.48 0.11 0.42
CA GLY A 147 -14.18 -1.31 0.29
C GLY A 147 -15.13 -2.03 -0.67
N HIS A 148 -16.41 -1.66 -0.67
CA HIS A 148 -17.38 -2.22 -1.61
C HIS A 148 -16.99 -1.94 -3.07
N ALA A 149 -16.64 -0.70 -3.41
CA ALA A 149 -16.27 -0.35 -4.76
C ALA A 149 -14.94 -1.01 -5.20
N VAL A 150 -13.96 -1.13 -4.29
CA VAL A 150 -12.73 -1.91 -4.52
C VAL A 150 -13.10 -3.35 -4.87
N GLN A 151 -13.96 -3.97 -4.06
CA GLN A 151 -14.35 -5.37 -4.22
C GLN A 151 -15.11 -5.60 -5.52
N GLU A 152 -16.15 -4.82 -5.80
CA GLU A 152 -16.91 -4.96 -7.03
C GLU A 152 -16.03 -4.90 -8.28
N TYR A 153 -15.09 -3.95 -8.29
CA TYR A 153 -14.21 -3.81 -9.43
C TYR A 153 -13.26 -5.02 -9.58
N ALA A 154 -12.52 -5.40 -8.55
CA ALA A 154 -11.56 -6.50 -8.63
C ALA A 154 -12.25 -7.86 -8.94
N GLU A 155 -13.37 -8.16 -8.26
CA GLU A 155 -14.13 -9.41 -8.47
C GLU A 155 -14.78 -9.47 -9.85
N SER A 156 -15.13 -8.34 -10.49
CA SER A 156 -15.64 -8.32 -11.86
C SER A 156 -14.63 -8.85 -12.90
N TYR A 157 -13.36 -8.86 -12.56
CA TYR A 157 -12.28 -9.44 -13.37
C TYR A 157 -11.95 -10.89 -13.00
N GLY A 158 -12.67 -11.47 -12.02
CA GLY A 158 -12.46 -12.84 -11.55
C GLY A 158 -11.35 -12.99 -10.52
N TYR A 159 -10.87 -11.89 -9.92
CA TYR A 159 -9.87 -11.89 -8.86
C TYR A 159 -10.51 -11.91 -7.48
N SER A 160 -9.73 -12.21 -6.45
CA SER A 160 -10.16 -12.16 -5.06
C SER A 160 -9.40 -11.09 -4.28
N LEU A 161 -9.97 -10.67 -3.15
CA LEU A 161 -9.38 -9.69 -2.24
C LEU A 161 -9.01 -10.35 -0.91
N VAL A 162 -7.82 -10.08 -0.42
CA VAL A 162 -7.38 -10.48 0.92
C VAL A 162 -8.32 -9.86 1.96
N ARG A 163 -8.65 -10.64 3.00
CA ARG A 163 -9.63 -10.26 4.04
C ARG A 163 -9.01 -10.06 5.42
N GLU A 164 -7.89 -10.69 5.70
CA GLU A 164 -7.23 -10.68 7.01
C GLU A 164 -6.39 -9.42 7.24
N TYR A 165 -6.04 -8.73 6.15
CA TYR A 165 -5.30 -7.47 6.18
C TYR A 165 -6.14 -6.39 5.50
N VAL A 166 -6.14 -5.21 6.10
CA VAL A 166 -7.02 -4.11 5.70
C VAL A 166 -6.29 -2.78 5.86
N GLY A 167 -6.74 -1.77 5.15
CA GLY A 167 -6.26 -0.41 5.30
C GLY A 167 -6.58 0.18 6.68
N HIS A 168 -6.03 1.33 6.96
CA HIS A 168 -6.05 1.91 8.29
C HIS A 168 -6.06 3.45 8.27
N GLY A 169 -6.33 4.07 9.41
CA GLY A 169 -5.97 5.46 9.63
C GLY A 169 -4.45 5.61 9.67
N VAL A 170 -3.93 6.72 9.20
CA VAL A 170 -2.49 7.05 9.24
C VAL A 170 -2.29 8.47 9.75
N GLY A 171 -1.23 8.70 10.52
CA GLY A 171 -0.98 10.02 11.11
C GLY A 171 0.27 10.05 11.96
N ALA A 172 0.16 10.48 13.21
CA ALA A 172 1.25 10.40 14.18
C ALA A 172 1.60 8.94 14.50
N GLY A 173 0.61 8.04 14.53
CA GLY A 173 0.80 6.59 14.48
C GLY A 173 0.85 6.12 13.04
N LEU A 174 1.64 5.08 12.76
CA LEU A 174 1.65 4.42 11.46
C LEU A 174 0.27 3.79 11.19
N HIS A 175 -0.22 3.00 12.13
CA HIS A 175 -1.55 2.43 12.10
C HIS A 175 -2.43 3.10 13.16
N GLU A 176 -3.44 3.82 12.69
CA GLU A 176 -4.45 4.48 13.53
C GLU A 176 -5.84 3.89 13.20
N ALA A 177 -6.80 4.13 14.08
CA ALA A 177 -8.20 3.91 13.72
C ALA A 177 -8.66 4.93 12.66
N PRO A 178 -9.57 4.54 11.77
CA PRO A 178 -10.29 3.27 11.70
C PRO A 178 -9.59 2.23 10.82
N GLU A 179 -10.02 0.97 10.89
CA GLU A 179 -9.75 -0.02 9.84
C GLU A 179 -10.51 0.34 8.55
N ILE A 180 -9.89 0.09 7.41
CA ILE A 180 -10.42 0.38 6.06
C ILE A 180 -10.42 -0.93 5.24
N PRO A 181 -11.41 -1.82 5.41
CA PRO A 181 -11.49 -3.04 4.62
C PRO A 181 -11.63 -2.74 3.12
N ASN A 182 -10.98 -3.59 2.30
CA ASN A 182 -11.08 -3.52 0.84
C ASN A 182 -12.28 -4.29 0.28
N TYR A 183 -13.24 -4.64 1.13
CA TYR A 183 -14.44 -5.44 0.80
C TYR A 183 -15.59 -5.08 1.74
N GLY A 184 -16.78 -5.53 1.41
CA GLY A 184 -17.94 -5.47 2.29
C GLY A 184 -19.18 -4.89 1.64
N LYS A 185 -20.23 -4.75 2.46
CA LYS A 185 -21.50 -4.14 2.02
C LYS A 185 -21.43 -2.63 2.17
N PRO A 186 -21.95 -1.84 1.20
CA PRO A 186 -21.91 -0.38 1.29
C PRO A 186 -22.78 0.15 2.44
N GLY A 187 -22.51 1.38 2.87
CA GLY A 187 -23.33 2.09 3.86
C GLY A 187 -23.05 1.73 5.32
N HIS A 188 -21.99 1.02 5.63
CA HIS A 188 -21.61 0.57 6.98
C HIS A 188 -20.33 1.23 7.51
N GLY A 189 -20.09 1.07 8.80
CA GLY A 189 -18.92 1.60 9.49
C GLY A 189 -18.98 3.11 9.75
N PRO A 190 -17.90 3.69 10.27
CA PRO A 190 -17.80 5.12 10.55
C PRO A 190 -18.07 6.00 9.33
N ARG A 191 -18.65 7.18 9.57
CA ARG A 191 -18.77 8.21 8.52
C ARG A 191 -17.43 8.86 8.29
N LEU A 192 -17.10 9.08 7.02
CA LEU A 192 -15.94 9.84 6.62
C LEU A 192 -16.13 11.32 6.97
N GLN A 193 -15.12 11.92 7.55
CA GLN A 193 -15.10 13.32 7.97
C GLN A 193 -13.89 14.02 7.35
N LYS A 194 -14.06 15.30 7.06
CA LYS A 194 -12.96 16.15 6.59
C LYS A 194 -11.76 16.04 7.53
N ASN A 195 -10.58 16.07 6.96
CA ASN A 195 -9.29 15.93 7.65
C ASN A 195 -9.05 14.57 8.34
N MET A 196 -9.84 13.53 8.04
CA MET A 196 -9.38 12.16 8.23
C MET A 196 -8.23 11.87 7.26
N THR A 197 -7.21 11.17 7.74
CA THR A 197 -6.14 10.62 6.89
C THR A 197 -6.15 9.10 7.01
N ILE A 198 -6.24 8.42 5.87
CA ILE A 198 -6.43 6.97 5.78
C ILE A 198 -5.53 6.37 4.71
N ALA A 199 -5.06 5.16 4.93
CA ALA A 199 -4.46 4.31 3.91
C ALA A 199 -5.55 3.41 3.30
N VAL A 200 -5.64 3.40 1.99
CA VAL A 200 -6.49 2.47 1.22
C VAL A 200 -5.54 1.58 0.43
N GLU A 201 -5.64 0.27 0.63
CA GLU A 201 -4.59 -0.66 0.24
C GLU A 201 -5.12 -2.01 -0.29
N PRO A 202 -5.78 -2.06 -1.45
CA PRO A 202 -6.22 -3.32 -2.02
C PRO A 202 -5.05 -4.28 -2.27
N MET A 203 -5.20 -5.49 -1.72
CA MET A 203 -4.37 -6.67 -1.97
C MET A 203 -5.22 -7.66 -2.77
N VAL A 204 -4.86 -7.88 -4.03
CA VAL A 204 -5.66 -8.63 -5.00
C VAL A 204 -4.90 -9.88 -5.44
N ASN A 205 -5.56 -11.04 -5.35
CA ASN A 205 -5.00 -12.34 -5.73
C ASN A 205 -5.64 -12.86 -7.03
N VAL A 206 -4.87 -13.55 -7.85
CA VAL A 206 -5.39 -14.27 -9.02
C VAL A 206 -6.28 -15.44 -8.59
N GLY A 207 -5.94 -16.13 -7.50
CA GLY A 207 -6.64 -17.27 -6.94
C GLY A 207 -7.56 -16.92 -5.77
N GLY A 208 -7.52 -17.74 -4.72
CA GLY A 208 -8.31 -17.56 -3.50
C GLY A 208 -7.86 -16.38 -2.63
N TYR A 209 -8.70 -16.00 -1.67
CA TYR A 209 -8.39 -14.91 -0.74
C TYR A 209 -7.63 -15.38 0.50
N GLU A 210 -7.53 -16.68 0.71
CA GLU A 210 -6.86 -17.26 1.87
C GLU A 210 -5.36 -17.00 1.84
N VAL A 211 -4.80 -16.74 3.02
CA VAL A 211 -3.41 -16.39 3.19
C VAL A 211 -2.73 -17.29 4.21
N ARG A 212 -1.41 -17.30 4.21
CA ARG A 212 -0.58 -17.90 5.28
C ARG A 212 0.66 -17.05 5.54
N VAL A 213 1.12 -17.05 6.76
CA VAL A 213 2.36 -16.38 7.16
C VAL A 213 3.52 -17.38 7.06
N LEU A 214 4.65 -16.96 6.49
CA LEU A 214 5.86 -17.76 6.41
C LEU A 214 6.58 -17.86 7.77
N ASP A 215 7.52 -18.82 7.88
CA ASP A 215 8.28 -19.10 9.11
C ASP A 215 9.11 -17.92 9.63
N ASN A 216 9.36 -16.89 8.80
CA ASN A 216 10.02 -15.68 9.25
C ASN A 216 9.11 -14.77 10.12
N GLY A 217 7.84 -15.14 10.31
CA GLY A 217 6.87 -14.46 11.14
C GLY A 217 6.32 -13.16 10.55
N TRP A 218 6.69 -12.80 9.32
CA TRP A 218 6.31 -11.55 8.66
C TRP A 218 5.63 -11.74 7.32
N THR A 219 6.31 -12.41 6.39
CA THR A 219 5.88 -12.50 5.00
C THR A 219 4.57 -13.26 4.87
N VAL A 220 3.58 -12.58 4.31
CA VAL A 220 2.25 -13.12 4.01
C VAL A 220 2.20 -13.55 2.56
N VAL A 221 1.77 -14.77 2.30
CA VAL A 221 1.66 -15.33 0.95
C VAL A 221 0.25 -15.85 0.68
N THR A 222 -0.11 -15.95 -0.59
CA THR A 222 -1.35 -16.64 -1.00
C THR A 222 -1.29 -18.12 -0.60
N ALA A 223 -2.40 -18.67 -0.10
CA ALA A 223 -2.43 -20.06 0.36
C ALA A 223 -2.29 -21.05 -0.80
N ASP A 224 -2.72 -20.67 -1.99
CA ASP A 224 -2.71 -21.49 -3.22
C ASP A 224 -1.51 -21.26 -4.14
N GLY A 225 -0.59 -20.33 -3.79
CA GLY A 225 0.58 -20.00 -4.60
C GLY A 225 0.29 -19.12 -5.83
N SER A 226 -0.92 -18.57 -5.94
CA SER A 226 -1.29 -17.66 -7.02
C SER A 226 -0.61 -16.30 -6.88
N LEU A 227 -0.48 -15.57 -8.00
CA LEU A 227 0.08 -14.22 -7.98
C LEU A 227 -0.79 -13.26 -7.15
N SER A 228 -0.15 -12.35 -6.45
CA SER A 228 -0.78 -11.26 -5.73
C SER A 228 -0.18 -9.91 -6.13
N ALA A 229 -1.01 -8.87 -6.13
CA ALA A 229 -0.56 -7.49 -6.31
C ALA A 229 -1.15 -6.60 -5.22
N HIS A 230 -0.37 -5.61 -4.82
CA HIS A 230 -0.71 -4.62 -3.80
C HIS A 230 -0.58 -3.21 -4.37
N TYR A 231 -1.56 -2.37 -4.10
CA TYR A 231 -1.51 -0.95 -4.43
C TYR A 231 -2.09 -0.13 -3.28
N GLU A 232 -1.39 0.91 -2.88
CA GLU A 232 -1.75 1.69 -1.71
C GLU A 232 -1.37 3.16 -1.85
N ASN A 233 -2.19 4.03 -1.28
CA ASN A 233 -1.81 5.40 -0.97
C ASN A 233 -2.47 5.90 0.31
N SER A 234 -1.75 6.80 1.01
CA SER A 234 -2.31 7.64 2.05
C SER A 234 -3.16 8.74 1.44
N LEU A 235 -4.37 8.94 1.98
CA LEU A 235 -5.37 9.88 1.50
C LEU A 235 -5.75 10.87 2.59
N LEU A 236 -6.09 12.08 2.17
CA LEU A 236 -6.83 13.05 2.96
C LEU A 236 -8.30 13.07 2.51
N VAL A 237 -9.21 12.84 3.42
CA VAL A 237 -10.65 12.99 3.20
C VAL A 237 -10.99 14.48 3.16
N THR A 238 -11.70 14.90 2.12
CA THR A 238 -12.13 16.29 1.90
C THR A 238 -13.64 16.40 1.74
N ASP A 239 -14.15 17.61 1.60
CA ASP A 239 -15.56 17.88 1.23
C ASP A 239 -15.84 17.54 -0.25
N GLY A 240 -14.80 17.48 -1.09
CA GLY A 240 -14.84 17.12 -2.51
C GLY A 240 -14.11 15.81 -2.79
N GLU A 241 -13.32 15.77 -3.87
CA GLU A 241 -12.48 14.63 -4.18
C GLU A 241 -11.37 14.47 -3.11
N PRO A 242 -11.00 13.23 -2.75
CA PRO A 242 -9.91 12.99 -1.81
C PRO A 242 -8.58 13.46 -2.38
N GLU A 243 -7.71 13.96 -1.51
CA GLU A 243 -6.32 14.28 -1.88
C GLU A 243 -5.44 13.06 -1.64
N ILE A 244 -4.73 12.60 -2.66
CA ILE A 244 -3.73 11.54 -2.53
C ILE A 244 -2.43 12.16 -2.04
N LEU A 245 -2.06 11.89 -0.78
CA LEU A 245 -0.89 12.47 -0.13
C LEU A 245 0.43 11.85 -0.62
N THR A 246 0.38 10.61 -1.08
CA THR A 246 1.53 9.82 -1.54
C THR A 246 1.52 9.60 -3.06
N PHE A 247 0.89 10.50 -3.80
CA PHE A 247 0.83 10.40 -5.27
C PHE A 247 2.22 10.55 -5.90
N ALA A 248 2.52 9.70 -6.86
CA ALA A 248 3.64 9.83 -7.79
C ALA A 248 3.23 9.34 -9.18
N ASP A 249 3.75 9.99 -10.22
CA ASP A 249 3.56 9.60 -11.63
C ASP A 249 4.45 8.40 -12.01
N ASP A 250 4.60 7.45 -11.11
CA ASP A 250 5.53 6.35 -11.25
C ASP A 250 4.86 5.02 -11.65
N ILE A 251 3.57 5.05 -12.02
CA ILE A 251 2.79 3.84 -12.34
C ILE A 251 1.98 4.03 -13.61
#